data_134f245c43c51491e7c3eb25036ea44e
#
_entry.id   134f245c43c51491e7c3eb25036ea44e
#
_cell.length_a   1.000
_cell.length_b   1.000
_cell.length_c   1.000
_cell.angle_alpha   90.00
_cell.angle_beta   90.00
_cell.angle_gamma   90.00
#
_symmetry.space_group_name_H-M   'P 1'
#
loop_
_entity.id
_entity.type
_entity.pdbx_description
1 polymer ?
#
loop_
_entity_poly.entity_id
_entity_poly.type
_entity_poly.pdbx_seq_one_letter_code
_entity_poly.pdbx_strand_id
1 'polypeptide(L)'
;MIEVSGLTKTYGNKRGISDITFSIDEGEIVGFLGPNGAGKSTTMNVITGYLSATAGAARVAGIDILENPLEAKKHIGYLPQDPPLYLDMTVNEYLDFIYDIKGVKGNLKERKEHIDKVCQMVGITQVRERVINNLSGGYKQRCGLAQALIGDPDVLILDEPTVGLDPKQIIEIRNVIKDLGKNRTIILSTHILQEVSAVCERVLVINNGRLVADDTPTHRSAMLTGEHKLEYRIAGPKDKIVGCIRSVDGVKSVTPTVEAEPGAYEYLVESAEHVDARKLIFQNLARAGYPVLLLKNQDLSLEDVFIRLTADKKTSERGTKRS
;
A
#
# COMPACT_ATOMS: atom_id res chain seq x y z
N MET A 1 10.35 -15.12 -2.66
CA MET A 1 9.45 -15.40 -3.81
C MET A 1 9.65 -14.46 -4.99
N ILE A 2 9.78 -13.15 -4.74
CA ILE A 2 10.09 -12.13 -5.76
C ILE A 2 11.39 -11.44 -5.38
N GLU A 3 12.30 -11.29 -6.34
CA GLU A 3 13.58 -10.60 -6.15
C GLU A 3 13.76 -9.56 -7.24
N VAL A 4 14.05 -8.33 -6.85
CA VAL A 4 14.31 -7.20 -7.76
C VAL A 4 15.63 -6.57 -7.38
N SER A 5 16.56 -6.48 -8.32
CA SER A 5 17.92 -5.99 -8.09
C SER A 5 18.31 -4.92 -9.11
N GLY A 6 18.53 -3.67 -8.63
CA GLY A 6 19.00 -2.56 -9.43
C GLY A 6 18.09 -2.20 -10.61
N LEU A 7 16.78 -2.50 -10.51
CA LEU A 7 15.84 -2.40 -11.62
C LEU A 7 15.70 -0.97 -12.09
N THR A 8 16.00 -0.76 -13.39
CA THR A 8 15.94 0.55 -14.03
C THR A 8 15.17 0.47 -15.33
N LYS A 9 14.28 1.43 -15.58
CA LYS A 9 13.57 1.61 -16.85
C LYS A 9 13.59 3.07 -17.26
N THR A 10 14.09 3.32 -18.47
CA THR A 10 14.07 4.65 -19.11
C THR A 10 13.21 4.63 -20.36
N TYR A 11 12.57 5.76 -20.65
CA TYR A 11 11.76 5.99 -21.84
C TYR A 11 12.36 7.15 -22.64
N GLY A 12 13.27 6.81 -23.58
CA GLY A 12 14.09 7.82 -24.26
C GLY A 12 14.86 8.67 -23.24
N ASN A 13 14.63 9.98 -23.24
CA ASN A 13 15.27 10.91 -22.30
C ASN A 13 14.54 11.05 -20.94
N LYS A 14 13.40 10.36 -20.76
CA LYS A 14 12.64 10.39 -19.51
C LYS A 14 12.93 9.16 -18.67
N ARG A 15 13.21 9.37 -17.38
CA ARG A 15 13.37 8.29 -16.40
C ARG A 15 12.00 7.80 -15.96
N GLY A 16 11.75 6.50 -16.03
CA GLY A 16 10.58 5.85 -15.44
C GLY A 16 10.88 5.41 -14.01
N ILE A 17 11.81 4.46 -13.84
CA ILE A 17 12.29 3.97 -12.54
C ILE A 17 13.82 3.84 -12.56
N SER A 18 14.45 3.88 -11.39
CA SER A 18 15.91 3.85 -11.28
C SER A 18 16.37 3.16 -10.03
N ASP A 19 17.17 2.12 -10.22
CA ASP A 19 17.89 1.42 -9.14
C ASP A 19 16.96 0.92 -8.03
N ILE A 20 15.85 0.28 -8.43
CA ILE A 20 14.90 -0.31 -7.47
C ILE A 20 15.40 -1.68 -7.06
N THR A 21 15.57 -1.88 -5.75
CA THR A 21 16.01 -3.15 -5.17
C THR A 21 15.14 -3.49 -3.97
N PHE A 22 14.52 -4.67 -3.99
CA PHE A 22 13.75 -5.25 -2.89
C PHE A 22 13.54 -6.75 -3.10
N SER A 23 13.18 -7.45 -2.03
CA SER A 23 12.74 -8.85 -2.08
C SER A 23 11.41 -9.02 -1.35
N ILE A 24 10.62 -10.00 -1.77
CA ILE A 24 9.35 -10.38 -1.13
C ILE A 24 9.38 -11.88 -0.90
N ASP A 25 9.14 -12.28 0.32
CA ASP A 25 9.12 -13.68 0.70
C ASP A 25 7.79 -14.37 0.32
N GLU A 26 7.77 -15.68 0.37
CA GLU A 26 6.56 -16.46 0.09
C GLU A 26 5.48 -16.19 1.13
N GLY A 27 4.25 -15.95 0.67
CA GLY A 27 3.11 -15.70 1.54
C GLY A 27 2.98 -14.26 2.04
N GLU A 28 3.92 -13.35 1.73
CA GLU A 28 3.79 -11.95 2.12
C GLU A 28 2.73 -11.20 1.27
N ILE A 29 1.98 -10.31 1.90
CA ILE A 29 1.16 -9.29 1.24
C ILE A 29 1.86 -7.95 1.38
N VAL A 30 2.45 -7.47 0.29
CA VAL A 30 3.25 -6.24 0.27
C VAL A 30 2.53 -5.12 -0.47
N GLY A 31 2.38 -3.97 0.19
CA GLY A 31 1.87 -2.75 -0.41
C GLY A 31 2.96 -2.00 -1.17
N PHE A 32 2.72 -1.62 -2.42
CA PHE A 32 3.61 -0.79 -3.23
C PHE A 32 2.99 0.61 -3.35
N LEU A 33 3.35 1.50 -2.43
CA LEU A 33 2.71 2.80 -2.23
C LEU A 33 3.49 3.92 -2.92
N GLY A 34 2.78 4.84 -3.58
CA GLY A 34 3.41 6.03 -4.17
C GLY A 34 2.40 6.93 -4.88
N PRO A 35 2.71 8.22 -5.07
CA PRO A 35 1.85 9.12 -5.83
C PRO A 35 1.72 8.69 -7.30
N ASN A 36 0.75 9.28 -7.99
CA ASN A 36 0.61 9.05 -9.42
C ASN A 36 1.86 9.53 -10.16
N GLY A 37 2.35 8.71 -11.10
CA GLY A 37 3.61 8.96 -11.81
C GLY A 37 4.89 8.62 -11.04
N ALA A 38 4.81 8.07 -9.83
CA ALA A 38 5.99 7.68 -9.04
C ALA A 38 6.78 6.50 -9.61
N GLY A 39 6.19 5.71 -10.54
CA GLY A 39 6.83 4.55 -11.15
C GLY A 39 6.19 3.21 -10.77
N LYS A 40 5.05 3.19 -10.03
CA LYS A 40 4.38 1.95 -9.59
C LYS A 40 4.08 1.01 -10.76
N SER A 41 3.22 1.42 -11.68
CA SER A 41 2.83 0.60 -12.84
C SER A 41 4.02 0.24 -13.74
N THR A 42 5.03 1.14 -13.85
CA THR A 42 6.26 0.80 -14.57
C THR A 42 6.99 -0.37 -13.90
N THR A 43 7.11 -0.35 -12.57
CA THR A 43 7.75 -1.45 -11.82
C THR A 43 6.94 -2.74 -11.98
N MET A 44 5.61 -2.70 -11.81
CA MET A 44 4.74 -3.86 -12.00
C MET A 44 4.86 -4.44 -13.42
N ASN A 45 4.85 -3.58 -14.45
CA ASN A 45 4.97 -4.00 -15.84
C ASN A 45 6.33 -4.65 -16.16
N VAL A 46 7.41 -4.25 -15.49
CA VAL A 46 8.70 -4.92 -15.66
C VAL A 46 8.72 -6.27 -14.95
N ILE A 47 8.23 -6.35 -13.72
CA ILE A 47 8.20 -7.61 -12.95
C ILE A 47 7.28 -8.66 -13.60
N THR A 48 6.21 -8.22 -14.29
CA THR A 48 5.31 -9.11 -15.03
C THR A 48 5.83 -9.48 -16.42
N GLY A 49 6.98 -8.91 -16.85
CA GLY A 49 7.54 -9.13 -18.18
C GLY A 49 6.71 -8.52 -19.31
N TYR A 50 5.86 -7.52 -19.01
CA TYR A 50 5.16 -6.71 -20.02
C TYR A 50 6.10 -5.66 -20.63
N LEU A 51 7.02 -5.12 -19.83
CA LEU A 51 8.08 -4.22 -20.29
C LEU A 51 9.45 -4.82 -19.96
N SER A 52 10.39 -4.68 -20.89
CA SER A 52 11.79 -5.01 -20.61
C SER A 52 12.45 -3.94 -19.74
N ALA A 53 13.30 -4.34 -18.80
CA ALA A 53 14.18 -3.44 -18.06
C ALA A 53 15.22 -2.80 -18.97
N THR A 54 15.69 -1.61 -18.62
CA THR A 54 16.88 -1.00 -19.25
C THR A 54 18.17 -1.50 -18.58
N ALA A 55 18.11 -1.77 -17.26
CA ALA A 55 19.18 -2.39 -16.48
C ALA A 55 18.58 -3.05 -15.22
N GLY A 56 19.38 -3.91 -14.58
CA GLY A 56 18.97 -4.68 -13.42
C GLY A 56 18.24 -5.96 -13.80
N ALA A 57 17.75 -6.68 -12.79
CA ALA A 57 17.08 -7.97 -12.95
C ALA A 57 15.83 -8.06 -12.07
N ALA A 58 14.86 -8.88 -12.51
CA ALA A 58 13.71 -9.26 -11.72
C ALA A 58 13.49 -10.77 -11.84
N ARG A 59 13.32 -11.45 -10.69
CA ARG A 59 13.04 -12.88 -10.62
C ARG A 59 11.72 -13.12 -9.88
N VAL A 60 10.97 -14.09 -10.36
CA VAL A 60 9.74 -14.57 -9.73
C VAL A 60 9.83 -16.10 -9.63
N ALA A 61 9.58 -16.64 -8.44
CA ALA A 61 9.77 -18.06 -8.15
C ALA A 61 11.19 -18.58 -8.51
N GLY A 62 12.21 -17.74 -8.35
CA GLY A 62 13.60 -18.03 -8.74
C GLY A 62 13.91 -17.93 -10.23
N ILE A 63 12.90 -17.65 -11.07
CA ILE A 63 13.02 -17.59 -12.54
C ILE A 63 13.22 -16.14 -12.98
N ASP A 64 14.26 -15.86 -13.76
CA ASP A 64 14.50 -14.53 -14.31
C ASP A 64 13.47 -14.21 -15.40
N ILE A 65 12.76 -13.08 -15.22
CA ILE A 65 11.66 -12.68 -16.11
C ILE A 65 12.12 -12.26 -17.50
N LEU A 66 13.38 -11.85 -17.65
CA LEU A 66 13.94 -11.44 -18.94
C LEU A 66 14.53 -12.62 -19.72
N GLU A 67 15.12 -13.59 -19.01
CA GLU A 67 15.72 -14.78 -19.62
C GLU A 67 14.68 -15.83 -19.97
N ASN A 68 13.71 -16.07 -19.05
CA ASN A 68 12.70 -17.11 -19.20
C ASN A 68 11.27 -16.59 -18.97
N PRO A 69 10.80 -15.60 -19.78
CA PRO A 69 9.54 -14.89 -19.50
C PRO A 69 8.30 -15.80 -19.53
N LEU A 70 8.27 -16.80 -20.40
CA LEU A 70 7.10 -17.70 -20.49
C LEU A 70 6.97 -18.59 -19.25
N GLU A 71 8.09 -19.07 -18.73
CA GLU A 71 8.07 -19.89 -17.51
C GLU A 71 7.75 -19.06 -16.28
N ALA A 72 8.38 -17.90 -16.12
CA ALA A 72 8.09 -16.99 -15.02
C ALA A 72 6.62 -16.55 -15.00
N LYS A 73 6.01 -16.28 -16.15
CA LYS A 73 4.60 -15.87 -16.27
C LYS A 73 3.61 -16.93 -15.81
N LYS A 74 3.97 -18.22 -15.79
CA LYS A 74 3.10 -19.26 -15.23
C LYS A 74 2.88 -19.08 -13.72
N HIS A 75 3.85 -18.52 -13.02
CA HIS A 75 3.79 -18.24 -11.59
C HIS A 75 3.14 -16.89 -11.26
N ILE A 76 2.78 -16.08 -12.28
CA ILE A 76 2.29 -14.72 -12.09
C ILE A 76 0.83 -14.59 -12.51
N GLY A 77 0.00 -14.13 -11.61
CA GLY A 77 -1.31 -13.56 -11.92
C GLY A 77 -1.23 -12.04 -11.89
N TYR A 78 -1.58 -11.39 -12.98
CA TYR A 78 -1.52 -9.94 -13.08
C TYR A 78 -2.88 -9.31 -13.33
N LEU A 79 -3.25 -8.36 -12.47
CA LEU A 79 -4.37 -7.46 -12.64
C LEU A 79 -3.84 -6.06 -12.90
N PRO A 80 -3.85 -5.56 -14.14
CA PRO A 80 -3.52 -4.16 -14.42
C PRO A 80 -4.64 -3.24 -13.94
N GLN A 81 -4.34 -1.95 -13.78
CA GLN A 81 -5.28 -0.91 -13.37
C GLN A 81 -6.55 -0.91 -14.22
N ASP A 82 -6.41 -1.02 -15.55
CA ASP A 82 -7.49 -1.20 -16.50
C ASP A 82 -7.44 -2.62 -17.06
N PRO A 83 -8.25 -3.56 -16.56
CA PRO A 83 -8.22 -4.94 -17.02
C PRO A 83 -8.60 -5.05 -18.51
N PRO A 84 -7.83 -5.79 -19.33
CA PRO A 84 -8.08 -5.95 -20.76
C PRO A 84 -9.23 -6.93 -21.02
N LEU A 85 -10.45 -6.54 -20.64
CA LEU A 85 -11.64 -7.39 -20.76
C LEU A 85 -12.20 -7.36 -22.18
N TYR A 86 -12.61 -8.53 -22.68
CA TYR A 86 -13.37 -8.65 -23.92
C TYR A 86 -14.84 -8.40 -23.63
N LEU A 87 -15.29 -7.17 -23.90
CA LEU A 87 -16.58 -6.66 -23.45
C LEU A 87 -17.81 -7.32 -24.09
N ASP A 88 -17.64 -7.94 -25.23
CA ASP A 88 -18.66 -8.70 -26.00
C ASP A 88 -18.81 -10.16 -25.58
N MET A 89 -17.87 -10.68 -24.78
CA MET A 89 -17.95 -12.02 -24.21
C MET A 89 -18.76 -12.03 -22.91
N THR A 90 -19.36 -13.20 -22.60
CA THR A 90 -19.80 -13.49 -21.23
C THR A 90 -18.58 -13.70 -20.32
N VAL A 91 -18.78 -13.60 -19.01
CA VAL A 91 -17.71 -13.89 -18.04
C VAL A 91 -17.16 -15.31 -18.22
N ASN A 92 -18.03 -16.27 -18.45
CA ASN A 92 -17.64 -17.66 -18.64
C ASN A 92 -16.80 -17.86 -19.91
N GLU A 93 -17.24 -17.34 -21.06
CA GLU A 93 -16.49 -17.39 -22.31
C GLU A 93 -15.11 -16.72 -22.18
N TYR A 94 -15.05 -15.58 -21.50
CA TYR A 94 -13.80 -14.88 -21.26
C TYR A 94 -12.83 -15.68 -20.41
N LEU A 95 -13.29 -16.29 -19.30
CA LEU A 95 -12.42 -17.10 -18.44
C LEU A 95 -11.96 -18.39 -19.13
N ASP A 96 -12.82 -18.99 -19.95
CA ASP A 96 -12.46 -20.11 -20.81
C ASP A 96 -11.35 -19.74 -21.81
N PHE A 97 -11.49 -18.58 -22.45
CA PHE A 97 -10.50 -18.06 -23.37
C PHE A 97 -9.15 -17.78 -22.67
N ILE A 98 -9.17 -17.19 -21.47
CA ILE A 98 -7.96 -16.97 -20.68
C ILE A 98 -7.29 -18.30 -20.27
N TYR A 99 -8.09 -19.32 -19.95
CA TYR A 99 -7.57 -20.66 -19.63
C TYR A 99 -6.75 -21.25 -20.79
N ASP A 100 -7.24 -21.08 -22.03
CA ASP A 100 -6.55 -21.51 -23.24
C ASP A 100 -5.28 -20.69 -23.49
N ILE A 101 -5.35 -19.37 -23.41
CA ILE A 101 -4.17 -18.48 -23.63
C ILE A 101 -3.06 -18.80 -22.64
N LYS A 102 -3.40 -19.03 -21.36
CA LYS A 102 -2.39 -19.38 -20.35
C LYS A 102 -1.83 -20.80 -20.53
N GLY A 103 -2.38 -21.59 -21.43
CA GLY A 103 -1.95 -22.96 -21.69
C GLY A 103 -2.11 -23.88 -20.48
N VAL A 104 -3.13 -23.65 -19.66
CA VAL A 104 -3.40 -24.47 -18.49
C VAL A 104 -3.80 -25.86 -18.94
N LYS A 105 -3.10 -26.88 -18.49
CA LYS A 105 -3.37 -28.26 -18.86
C LYS A 105 -4.51 -28.83 -17.99
N GLY A 106 -5.41 -29.60 -18.59
CA GLY A 106 -6.51 -30.25 -17.90
C GLY A 106 -7.56 -30.74 -18.87
N ASN A 107 -8.38 -31.69 -18.44
CA ASN A 107 -9.56 -32.11 -19.19
C ASN A 107 -10.74 -31.15 -18.97
N LEU A 108 -11.82 -31.27 -19.71
CA LEU A 108 -12.99 -30.38 -19.64
C LEU A 108 -13.59 -30.28 -18.23
N LYS A 109 -13.55 -31.36 -17.45
CA LYS A 109 -14.05 -31.36 -16.07
C LYS A 109 -13.18 -30.55 -15.15
N GLU A 110 -11.85 -30.75 -15.19
CA GLU A 110 -10.88 -30.02 -14.41
C GLU A 110 -10.90 -28.51 -14.72
N ARG A 111 -11.00 -28.17 -16.01
CA ARG A 111 -11.17 -26.79 -16.48
C ARG A 111 -12.41 -26.15 -15.86
N LYS A 112 -13.56 -26.80 -15.94
CA LYS A 112 -14.80 -26.30 -15.38
C LYS A 112 -14.68 -26.11 -13.87
N GLU A 113 -14.18 -27.09 -13.15
CA GLU A 113 -13.98 -27.05 -11.70
C GLU A 113 -13.02 -25.89 -11.31
N HIS A 114 -11.96 -25.68 -12.07
CA HIS A 114 -11.03 -24.58 -11.84
C HIS A 114 -11.70 -23.21 -12.02
N ILE A 115 -12.44 -23.01 -13.13
CA ILE A 115 -13.18 -21.76 -13.39
C ILE A 115 -14.26 -21.53 -12.33
N ASP A 116 -15.00 -22.59 -11.92
CA ASP A 116 -15.99 -22.52 -10.85
C ASP A 116 -15.35 -22.05 -9.53
N LYS A 117 -14.23 -22.65 -9.16
CA LYS A 117 -13.45 -22.25 -7.95
C LYS A 117 -13.01 -20.78 -8.02
N VAL A 118 -12.47 -20.35 -9.15
CA VAL A 118 -12.04 -18.96 -9.33
C VAL A 118 -13.22 -18.00 -9.23
N CYS A 119 -14.36 -18.30 -9.89
CA CYS A 119 -15.57 -17.47 -9.80
C CYS A 119 -16.11 -17.36 -8.36
N GLN A 120 -16.02 -18.43 -7.58
CA GLN A 120 -16.41 -18.43 -6.17
C GLN A 120 -15.47 -17.55 -5.34
N MET A 121 -14.14 -17.69 -5.50
CA MET A 121 -13.15 -16.92 -4.77
C MET A 121 -13.32 -15.42 -4.93
N VAL A 122 -13.64 -14.94 -6.14
CA VAL A 122 -13.81 -13.49 -6.39
C VAL A 122 -15.28 -13.03 -6.34
N GLY A 123 -16.25 -13.95 -6.07
CA GLY A 123 -17.65 -13.62 -5.89
C GLY A 123 -18.38 -13.16 -7.16
N ILE A 124 -18.16 -13.84 -8.31
CA ILE A 124 -18.80 -13.53 -9.60
C ILE A 124 -19.66 -14.68 -10.16
N THR A 125 -19.89 -15.74 -9.39
CA THR A 125 -20.64 -16.94 -9.82
C THR A 125 -22.01 -16.57 -10.39
N GLN A 126 -22.73 -15.62 -9.80
CA GLN A 126 -24.08 -15.22 -10.19
C GLN A 126 -24.14 -14.40 -11.50
N VAL A 127 -23.01 -13.94 -12.02
CA VAL A 127 -22.94 -13.14 -13.24
C VAL A 127 -22.21 -13.83 -14.39
N ARG A 128 -21.87 -15.11 -14.25
CA ARG A 128 -21.05 -15.86 -15.23
C ARG A 128 -21.60 -15.85 -16.64
N GLU A 129 -22.93 -15.92 -16.77
CA GLU A 129 -23.62 -15.95 -18.07
C GLU A 129 -23.94 -14.54 -18.59
N ARG A 130 -23.53 -13.50 -17.87
CA ARG A 130 -23.75 -12.12 -18.32
C ARG A 130 -22.59 -11.66 -19.20
N VAL A 131 -22.93 -10.89 -20.24
CA VAL A 131 -21.98 -10.20 -21.09
C VAL A 131 -21.23 -9.16 -20.23
N ILE A 132 -19.90 -9.13 -20.32
CA ILE A 132 -19.02 -8.31 -19.50
C ILE A 132 -19.35 -6.81 -19.63
N ASN A 133 -19.73 -6.36 -20.84
CA ASN A 133 -20.12 -4.98 -21.06
C ASN A 133 -21.26 -4.52 -20.13
N ASN A 134 -22.19 -5.40 -19.80
CA ASN A 134 -23.37 -5.13 -18.99
C ASN A 134 -23.12 -5.23 -17.47
N LEU A 135 -21.87 -5.40 -17.06
CA LEU A 135 -21.48 -5.49 -15.65
C LEU A 135 -21.13 -4.10 -15.09
N SER A 136 -21.36 -3.93 -13.76
CA SER A 136 -20.86 -2.75 -13.05
C SER A 136 -19.33 -2.76 -12.99
N GLY A 137 -18.72 -1.59 -12.70
CA GLY A 137 -17.28 -1.45 -12.56
C GLY A 137 -16.67 -2.48 -11.58
N GLY A 138 -17.34 -2.68 -10.43
CA GLY A 138 -16.89 -3.66 -9.44
C GLY A 138 -16.92 -5.11 -9.95
N TYR A 139 -17.91 -5.49 -10.72
CA TYR A 139 -17.91 -6.81 -11.34
C TYR A 139 -16.87 -6.93 -12.46
N LYS A 140 -16.63 -5.89 -13.24
CA LYS A 140 -15.54 -5.87 -14.23
C LYS A 140 -14.17 -6.04 -13.56
N GLN A 141 -13.96 -5.35 -12.44
CA GLN A 141 -12.72 -5.49 -11.66
C GLN A 141 -12.55 -6.91 -11.09
N ARG A 142 -13.64 -7.52 -10.60
CA ARG A 142 -13.63 -8.93 -10.15
C ARG A 142 -13.39 -9.90 -11.31
N CYS A 143 -13.87 -9.63 -12.51
CA CYS A 143 -13.53 -10.41 -13.71
C CYS A 143 -12.03 -10.29 -14.03
N GLY A 144 -11.45 -9.10 -13.93
CA GLY A 144 -10.01 -8.90 -14.06
C GLY A 144 -9.20 -9.66 -13.00
N LEU A 145 -9.69 -9.71 -11.75
CA LEU A 145 -9.06 -10.50 -10.70
C LEU A 145 -9.22 -12.00 -10.96
N ALA A 146 -10.38 -12.45 -11.46
CA ALA A 146 -10.60 -13.84 -11.87
C ALA A 146 -9.61 -14.29 -12.94
N GLN A 147 -9.41 -13.48 -13.99
CA GLN A 147 -8.44 -13.79 -15.06
C GLN A 147 -7.01 -13.88 -14.52
N ALA A 148 -6.65 -13.07 -13.53
CA ALA A 148 -5.34 -13.17 -12.89
C ALA A 148 -5.15 -14.51 -12.18
N LEU A 149 -6.22 -15.06 -11.58
CA LEU A 149 -6.21 -16.32 -10.83
C LEU A 149 -6.26 -17.58 -11.70
N ILE A 150 -6.62 -17.49 -12.97
CA ILE A 150 -6.57 -18.65 -13.89
C ILE A 150 -5.15 -19.20 -13.96
N GLY A 151 -5.01 -20.51 -13.81
CA GLY A 151 -3.71 -21.21 -13.75
C GLY A 151 -3.13 -21.34 -12.36
N ASP A 152 -3.84 -20.88 -11.32
CA ASP A 152 -3.47 -20.98 -9.89
C ASP A 152 -2.04 -20.45 -9.59
N PRO A 153 -1.74 -19.18 -9.92
CA PRO A 153 -0.40 -18.61 -9.78
C PRO A 153 0.01 -18.46 -8.31
N ASP A 154 1.30 -18.60 -8.04
CA ASP A 154 1.90 -18.44 -6.70
C ASP A 154 1.97 -16.96 -6.29
N VAL A 155 2.10 -16.08 -7.27
CA VAL A 155 2.28 -14.64 -7.10
C VAL A 155 1.15 -13.88 -7.77
N LEU A 156 0.52 -12.95 -7.06
CA LEU A 156 -0.44 -12.00 -7.60
C LEU A 156 0.14 -10.59 -7.58
N ILE A 157 0.10 -9.92 -8.71
CA ILE A 157 0.48 -8.52 -8.87
C ILE A 157 -0.79 -7.75 -9.23
N LEU A 158 -1.22 -6.87 -8.33
CA LEU A 158 -2.47 -6.13 -8.43
C LEU A 158 -2.16 -4.63 -8.53
N ASP A 159 -2.38 -4.04 -9.70
CA ASP A 159 -2.11 -2.62 -9.92
C ASP A 159 -3.40 -1.81 -9.76
N GLU A 160 -3.48 -1.02 -8.68
CA GLU A 160 -4.63 -0.16 -8.32
C GLU A 160 -5.99 -0.90 -8.34
N PRO A 161 -6.15 -2.04 -7.66
CA PRO A 161 -7.32 -2.94 -7.84
C PRO A 161 -8.65 -2.35 -7.36
N THR A 162 -8.64 -1.23 -6.69
CA THR A 162 -9.80 -0.57 -6.08
C THR A 162 -10.20 0.74 -6.79
N VAL A 163 -9.46 1.14 -7.80
CA VAL A 163 -9.74 2.38 -8.56
C VAL A 163 -11.13 2.31 -9.20
N GLY A 164 -11.91 3.40 -9.03
CA GLY A 164 -13.24 3.53 -9.63
C GLY A 164 -14.34 2.72 -8.95
N LEU A 165 -14.06 2.12 -7.79
CA LEU A 165 -15.03 1.38 -6.99
C LEU A 165 -15.66 2.26 -5.90
N ASP A 166 -16.92 1.96 -5.55
CA ASP A 166 -17.56 2.57 -4.38
C ASP A 166 -17.01 2.02 -3.05
N PRO A 167 -17.23 2.70 -1.91
CA PRO A 167 -16.66 2.28 -0.62
C PRO A 167 -17.02 0.86 -0.18
N LYS A 168 -18.23 0.37 -0.53
CA LYS A 168 -18.65 -0.99 -0.21
C LYS A 168 -17.86 -2.01 -1.04
N GLN A 169 -17.72 -1.76 -2.33
CA GLN A 169 -16.96 -2.62 -3.24
C GLN A 169 -15.47 -2.66 -2.86
N ILE A 170 -14.89 -1.53 -2.42
CA ILE A 170 -13.52 -1.49 -1.91
C ILE A 170 -13.34 -2.46 -0.73
N ILE A 171 -14.24 -2.44 0.24
CA ILE A 171 -14.19 -3.35 1.40
C ILE A 171 -14.27 -4.81 0.93
N GLU A 172 -15.16 -5.11 0.00
CA GLU A 172 -15.34 -6.46 -0.53
C GLU A 172 -14.09 -6.96 -1.28
N ILE A 173 -13.48 -6.13 -2.13
CA ILE A 173 -12.24 -6.49 -2.86
C ILE A 173 -11.07 -6.67 -1.86
N ARG A 174 -10.94 -5.81 -0.85
CA ARG A 174 -9.93 -5.98 0.20
C ARG A 174 -10.04 -7.32 0.93
N ASN A 175 -11.26 -7.74 1.25
CA ASN A 175 -11.49 -9.04 1.88
C ASN A 175 -11.07 -10.19 0.96
N VAL A 176 -11.41 -10.11 -0.34
CA VAL A 176 -10.97 -11.10 -1.33
C VAL A 176 -9.44 -11.16 -1.40
N ILE A 177 -8.75 -9.99 -1.46
CA ILE A 177 -7.28 -9.94 -1.51
C ILE A 177 -6.67 -10.56 -0.23
N LYS A 178 -7.21 -10.28 0.95
CA LYS A 178 -6.78 -10.91 2.21
C LYS A 178 -6.92 -12.44 2.19
N ASP A 179 -8.05 -12.92 1.70
CA ASP A 179 -8.29 -14.36 1.62
C ASP A 179 -7.35 -15.04 0.62
N LEU A 180 -7.06 -14.39 -0.51
CA LEU A 180 -6.09 -14.87 -1.49
C LEU A 180 -4.66 -14.90 -0.94
N GLY A 181 -4.29 -13.92 -0.11
CA GLY A 181 -2.96 -13.82 0.51
C GLY A 181 -2.63 -14.91 1.53
N LYS A 182 -3.64 -15.65 2.02
CA LYS A 182 -3.39 -16.80 2.91
C LYS A 182 -2.57 -17.91 2.26
N ASN A 183 -2.58 -18.00 0.94
CA ASN A 183 -1.93 -19.07 0.18
C ASN A 183 -1.10 -18.55 -1.01
N ARG A 184 -0.88 -17.23 -1.12
CA ARG A 184 -0.16 -16.62 -2.24
C ARG A 184 0.62 -15.40 -1.78
N THR A 185 1.70 -15.13 -2.48
CA THR A 185 2.43 -13.87 -2.36
C THR A 185 1.72 -12.79 -3.16
N ILE A 186 1.48 -11.61 -2.58
CA ILE A 186 0.74 -10.54 -3.25
C ILE A 186 1.53 -9.23 -3.22
N ILE A 187 1.65 -8.57 -4.37
CA ILE A 187 1.99 -7.16 -4.46
C ILE A 187 0.73 -6.38 -4.79
N LEU A 188 0.39 -5.43 -3.94
CA LEU A 188 -0.72 -4.50 -4.11
C LEU A 188 -0.20 -3.10 -4.37
N SER A 189 -0.28 -2.59 -5.61
CA SER A 189 0.06 -1.19 -5.85
C SER A 189 -1.15 -0.29 -5.58
N THR A 190 -0.91 0.84 -4.92
CA THR A 190 -1.93 1.88 -4.70
C THR A 190 -1.28 3.21 -4.34
N HIS A 191 -2.05 4.29 -4.48
CA HIS A 191 -1.70 5.61 -3.95
C HIS A 191 -2.46 5.93 -2.65
N ILE A 192 -3.32 5.03 -2.17
CA ILE A 192 -4.18 5.19 -1.00
C ILE A 192 -3.61 4.40 0.18
N LEU A 193 -3.08 5.11 1.16
CA LEU A 193 -2.44 4.49 2.32
C LEU A 193 -3.37 3.62 3.16
N GLN A 194 -4.63 4.03 3.31
CA GLN A 194 -5.64 3.27 4.07
C GLN A 194 -5.89 1.88 3.47
N GLU A 195 -5.66 1.70 2.16
CA GLU A 195 -5.76 0.39 1.52
C GLU A 195 -4.63 -0.53 1.93
N VAL A 196 -3.41 0.01 1.89
CA VAL A 196 -2.20 -0.71 2.30
C VAL A 196 -2.28 -1.11 3.77
N SER A 197 -2.61 -0.16 4.66
CA SER A 197 -2.72 -0.42 6.10
C SER A 197 -3.79 -1.45 6.46
N ALA A 198 -4.82 -1.58 5.62
CA ALA A 198 -5.91 -2.52 5.85
C ALA A 198 -5.58 -3.96 5.42
N VAL A 199 -4.62 -4.17 4.50
CA VAL A 199 -4.39 -5.47 3.83
C VAL A 199 -2.96 -5.94 3.98
N CYS A 200 -1.98 -5.03 3.95
CA CYS A 200 -0.56 -5.36 3.82
C CYS A 200 0.16 -5.37 5.18
N GLU A 201 1.10 -6.27 5.34
CA GLU A 201 1.98 -6.38 6.51
C GLU A 201 3.27 -5.57 6.32
N ARG A 202 3.65 -5.30 5.07
CA ARG A 202 4.85 -4.55 4.68
C ARG A 202 4.53 -3.58 3.55
N VAL A 203 5.23 -2.45 3.52
CA VAL A 203 5.01 -1.37 2.56
C VAL A 203 6.31 -0.92 1.93
N LEU A 204 6.37 -0.98 0.63
CA LEU A 204 7.41 -0.40 -0.21
C LEU A 204 6.92 0.96 -0.71
N VAL A 205 7.59 2.04 -0.35
CA VAL A 205 7.22 3.40 -0.80
C VAL A 205 8.11 3.82 -1.96
N ILE A 206 7.48 4.14 -3.10
CA ILE A 206 8.16 4.66 -4.28
C ILE A 206 7.85 6.14 -4.49
N ASN A 207 8.89 6.92 -4.78
CA ASN A 207 8.76 8.32 -5.17
C ASN A 207 9.78 8.69 -6.26
N ASN A 208 9.33 9.41 -7.29
CA ASN A 208 10.19 9.84 -8.41
C ASN A 208 11.03 8.71 -9.02
N GLY A 209 10.45 7.52 -9.18
CA GLY A 209 11.09 6.34 -9.74
C GLY A 209 12.13 5.67 -8.86
N ARG A 210 12.19 5.95 -7.56
CA ARG A 210 13.10 5.32 -6.60
C ARG A 210 12.36 4.79 -5.39
N LEU A 211 12.82 3.66 -4.85
CA LEU A 211 12.35 3.18 -3.57
C LEU A 211 12.89 4.12 -2.48
N VAL A 212 11.99 4.71 -1.70
CA VAL A 212 12.34 5.66 -0.63
C VAL A 212 12.14 5.06 0.75
N ALA A 213 11.40 3.94 0.81
CA ALA A 213 11.10 3.27 2.04
C ALA A 213 10.71 1.79 1.83
N ASP A 214 11.10 0.94 2.78
CA ASP A 214 10.76 -0.48 2.87
C ASP A 214 10.59 -0.83 4.34
N ASP A 215 9.33 -1.02 4.81
CA ASP A 215 9.06 -1.28 6.22
C ASP A 215 7.62 -1.77 6.50
N THR A 216 7.37 -2.16 7.74
CA THR A 216 6.02 -2.49 8.21
C THR A 216 5.20 -1.23 8.47
N PRO A 217 3.86 -1.26 8.25
CA PRO A 217 2.99 -0.11 8.49
C PRO A 217 3.05 0.42 9.94
N THR A 218 3.31 -0.45 10.91
CA THR A 218 3.36 -0.12 12.34
C THR A 218 4.72 0.41 12.81
N HIS A 219 5.81 0.00 12.17
CA HIS A 219 7.17 0.34 12.64
C HIS A 219 7.59 1.77 12.26
N ARG A 220 7.06 2.33 11.19
CA ARG A 220 7.45 3.66 10.70
C ARG A 220 6.79 4.83 11.39
N SER A 221 5.59 4.68 11.93
CA SER A 221 5.07 5.71 12.83
C SER A 221 6.02 5.92 14.03
N ALA A 222 6.74 4.88 14.46
CA ALA A 222 7.68 4.94 15.57
C ALA A 222 9.10 5.42 15.19
N MET A 223 9.62 5.10 13.99
CA MET A 223 11.01 5.43 13.60
C MET A 223 11.23 6.84 13.07
N LEU A 224 10.22 7.46 12.46
CA LEU A 224 10.32 8.84 11.97
C LEU A 224 10.04 9.89 13.06
N THR A 225 9.59 9.42 14.20
CA THR A 225 9.36 10.23 15.41
C THR A 225 10.42 9.93 16.45
N GLY A 226 11.68 10.11 16.22
CA GLY A 226 12.67 10.20 17.32
C GLY A 226 12.26 11.21 18.43
N GLU A 227 11.07 11.78 18.30
CA GLU A 227 10.36 12.64 19.22
C GLU A 227 8.97 12.02 19.51
N HIS A 228 8.76 11.57 20.74
CA HIS A 228 7.43 11.18 21.21
C HIS A 228 6.57 12.44 21.29
N LYS A 229 5.67 12.62 20.31
CA LYS A 229 4.68 13.70 20.32
C LYS A 229 3.38 13.18 20.93
N LEU A 230 2.96 13.84 22.00
CA LEU A 230 1.76 13.53 22.74
C LEU A 230 0.78 14.68 22.61
N GLU A 231 -0.46 14.38 22.31
CA GLU A 231 -1.55 15.35 22.31
C GLU A 231 -2.35 15.16 23.59
N TYR A 232 -2.42 16.23 24.37
CA TYR A 232 -3.23 16.31 25.59
C TYR A 232 -4.35 17.30 25.39
N ARG A 233 -5.55 16.98 25.90
CA ARG A 233 -6.61 17.95 26.15
C ARG A 233 -6.77 18.07 27.65
N ILE A 234 -6.59 19.31 28.20
CA ILE A 234 -6.52 19.57 29.62
C ILE A 234 -7.40 20.78 29.95
N ALA A 235 -8.25 20.64 30.97
CA ALA A 235 -9.06 21.75 31.45
C ALA A 235 -8.31 22.57 32.48
N GLY A 236 -8.36 23.91 32.32
CA GLY A 236 -7.74 24.86 33.22
C GLY A 236 -7.01 26.02 32.57
N PRO A 237 -6.33 26.89 33.34
CA PRO A 237 -5.62 28.06 32.82
C PRO A 237 -4.42 27.68 31.95
N LYS A 238 -4.43 28.14 30.71
CA LYS A 238 -3.46 27.77 29.63
C LYS A 238 -2.01 27.90 30.09
N ASP A 239 -1.63 29.05 30.65
CA ASP A 239 -0.23 29.34 30.99
C ASP A 239 0.28 28.48 32.16
N LYS A 240 -0.59 28.19 33.14
CA LYS A 240 -0.24 27.34 34.27
C LYS A 240 -0.04 25.90 33.87
N ILE A 241 -0.87 25.39 32.96
CA ILE A 241 -0.76 24.03 32.42
C ILE A 241 0.54 23.88 31.62
N VAL A 242 0.89 24.85 30.76
CA VAL A 242 2.16 24.87 30.04
C VAL A 242 3.35 24.80 31.00
N GLY A 243 3.34 25.61 32.09
CA GLY A 243 4.39 25.58 33.11
C GLY A 243 4.48 24.22 33.82
N CYS A 244 3.34 23.63 34.15
CA CYS A 244 3.25 22.35 34.83
C CYS A 244 3.80 21.19 33.99
N ILE A 245 3.54 21.17 32.68
CA ILE A 245 4.05 20.14 31.76
C ILE A 245 5.54 20.37 31.47
N ARG A 246 5.94 21.62 31.26
CA ARG A 246 7.34 21.95 30.93
C ARG A 246 8.33 21.66 32.07
N SER A 247 7.84 21.61 33.33
CA SER A 247 8.65 21.27 34.49
C SER A 247 8.96 19.78 34.63
N VAL A 248 8.42 18.93 33.77
CA VAL A 248 8.66 17.49 33.78
C VAL A 248 9.96 17.15 33.03
N ASP A 249 10.85 16.41 33.70
CA ASP A 249 12.08 15.94 33.10
C ASP A 249 11.80 15.10 31.84
N GLY A 250 12.55 15.42 30.76
CA GLY A 250 12.40 14.75 29.46
C GLY A 250 11.38 15.40 28.53
N VAL A 251 10.66 16.46 28.96
CA VAL A 251 9.83 17.27 28.06
C VAL A 251 10.70 18.30 27.33
N LYS A 252 10.73 18.24 25.99
CA LYS A 252 11.48 19.18 25.14
C LYS A 252 10.67 20.45 24.85
N SER A 253 9.41 20.27 24.44
CA SER A 253 8.54 21.39 24.09
C SER A 253 7.09 21.14 24.50
N VAL A 254 6.36 22.22 24.75
CA VAL A 254 4.91 22.23 24.99
C VAL A 254 4.31 23.37 24.20
N THR A 255 3.48 23.04 23.23
CA THR A 255 2.81 24.01 22.35
C THR A 255 1.30 23.92 22.56
N PRO A 256 0.67 24.93 23.15
CA PRO A 256 -0.79 24.99 23.20
C PRO A 256 -1.34 25.28 21.80
N THR A 257 -2.41 24.57 21.41
CA THR A 257 -3.04 24.72 20.11
C THR A 257 -4.40 25.41 20.20
N VAL A 258 -5.48 24.68 20.12
CA VAL A 258 -6.83 25.24 20.07
C VAL A 258 -7.57 25.04 21.40
N GLU A 259 -8.54 25.91 21.66
CA GLU A 259 -9.55 25.66 22.69
C GLU A 259 -10.58 24.70 22.11
N ALA A 260 -10.53 23.44 22.55
CA ALA A 260 -11.39 22.38 22.04
C ALA A 260 -12.77 22.36 22.70
N GLU A 261 -12.83 22.81 23.96
CA GLU A 261 -14.05 22.92 24.75
C GLU A 261 -13.90 24.16 25.66
N PRO A 262 -14.99 24.79 26.11
CA PRO A 262 -14.92 25.96 27.03
C PRO A 262 -14.00 25.68 28.24
N GLY A 263 -12.88 26.39 28.33
CA GLY A 263 -11.90 26.22 29.40
C GLY A 263 -11.00 25.01 29.33
N ALA A 264 -11.02 24.25 28.20
CA ALA A 264 -10.13 23.12 27.95
C ALA A 264 -9.36 23.31 26.63
N TYR A 265 -8.04 23.25 26.69
CA TYR A 265 -7.12 23.48 25.57
C TYR A 265 -6.41 22.20 25.18
N GLU A 266 -6.07 22.10 23.90
CA GLU A 266 -5.17 21.06 23.39
C GLU A 266 -3.72 21.52 23.49
N TYR A 267 -2.85 20.56 23.82
CA TYR A 267 -1.41 20.79 23.99
C TYR A 267 -0.66 19.70 23.23
N LEU A 268 0.26 20.13 22.39
CA LEU A 268 1.24 19.24 21.78
C LEU A 268 2.48 19.23 22.65
N VAL A 269 2.83 18.06 23.17
CA VAL A 269 3.98 17.85 24.04
C VAL A 269 5.00 16.97 23.33
N GLU A 270 6.23 17.45 23.19
CA GLU A 270 7.36 16.70 22.67
C GLU A 270 8.29 16.28 23.80
N SER A 271 8.62 14.98 23.88
CA SER A 271 9.58 14.45 24.84
C SER A 271 10.88 14.02 24.18
N ALA A 272 11.94 13.84 24.98
CA ALA A 272 13.23 13.37 24.51
C ALA A 272 13.14 11.90 24.04
N GLU A 273 14.04 11.50 23.16
CA GLU A 273 14.15 10.12 22.69
C GLU A 273 14.27 9.16 23.88
N HIS A 274 13.53 8.06 23.80
CA HIS A 274 13.51 7.00 24.84
C HIS A 274 12.96 7.41 26.22
N VAL A 275 12.36 8.61 26.37
CA VAL A 275 11.76 9.05 27.63
C VAL A 275 10.22 9.01 27.54
N ASP A 276 9.59 8.11 28.30
CA ASP A 276 8.13 8.10 28.47
C ASP A 276 7.74 9.06 29.59
N ALA A 277 7.44 10.31 29.22
CA ALA A 277 7.06 11.36 30.17
C ALA A 277 5.57 11.29 30.60
N ARG A 278 4.73 10.40 30.02
CA ARG A 278 3.27 10.37 30.23
C ARG A 278 2.89 10.27 31.69
N LYS A 279 3.51 9.36 32.44
CA LYS A 279 3.23 9.14 33.85
C LYS A 279 3.56 10.35 34.72
N LEU A 280 4.71 10.97 34.47
CA LEU A 280 5.17 12.16 35.24
C LEU A 280 4.30 13.39 34.93
N ILE A 281 3.98 13.60 33.65
CA ILE A 281 3.07 14.68 33.22
C ILE A 281 1.70 14.51 33.93
N PHE A 282 1.12 13.30 33.88
CA PHE A 282 -0.15 13.04 34.55
C PHE A 282 -0.10 13.33 36.05
N GLN A 283 0.96 12.87 36.74
CA GLN A 283 1.11 13.11 38.17
C GLN A 283 1.22 14.60 38.52
N ASN A 284 1.97 15.37 37.73
CA ASN A 284 2.10 16.82 37.95
C ASN A 284 0.79 17.55 37.72
N LEU A 285 0.06 17.22 36.65
CA LEU A 285 -1.24 17.79 36.34
C LEU A 285 -2.30 17.43 37.43
N ALA A 286 -2.32 16.19 37.88
CA ALA A 286 -3.22 15.73 38.93
C ALA A 286 -2.95 16.46 40.26
N ARG A 287 -1.66 16.62 40.66
CA ARG A 287 -1.29 17.40 41.88
C ARG A 287 -1.69 18.88 41.78
N ALA A 288 -1.63 19.45 40.56
CA ALA A 288 -2.04 20.83 40.31
C ALA A 288 -3.56 21.02 40.15
N GLY A 289 -4.34 19.92 40.14
CA GLY A 289 -5.80 19.96 40.01
C GLY A 289 -6.27 20.19 38.55
N TYR A 290 -5.46 19.90 37.56
CA TYR A 290 -5.82 20.05 36.15
C TYR A 290 -6.24 18.69 35.56
N PRO A 291 -7.54 18.49 35.29
CA PRO A 291 -8.01 17.21 34.73
C PRO A 291 -7.58 17.03 33.26
N VAL A 292 -7.02 15.86 32.95
CA VAL A 292 -6.71 15.43 31.59
C VAL A 292 -7.95 14.80 30.98
N LEU A 293 -8.49 15.41 29.94
CA LEU A 293 -9.71 14.98 29.24
C LEU A 293 -9.40 14.04 28.07
N LEU A 294 -8.20 14.18 27.46
CA LEU A 294 -7.73 13.32 26.39
C LEU A 294 -6.22 13.18 26.48
N LEU A 295 -5.73 11.99 26.22
CA LEU A 295 -4.32 11.71 25.92
C LEU A 295 -4.27 10.76 24.74
N LYS A 296 -3.65 11.18 23.66
CA LYS A 296 -3.33 10.29 22.54
C LYS A 296 -1.89 10.50 22.09
N ASN A 297 -1.28 9.45 21.55
CA ASN A 297 -0.05 9.60 20.82
C ASN A 297 -0.36 10.38 19.53
N GLN A 298 0.38 11.44 19.28
CA GLN A 298 0.44 12.03 17.96
C GLN A 298 1.56 11.29 17.18
N ASP A 299 1.37 9.99 17.03
CA ASP A 299 2.15 9.26 16.06
C ASP A 299 1.90 9.94 14.71
N LEU A 300 2.97 10.26 13.99
CA LEU A 300 2.82 10.67 12.60
C LEU A 300 1.98 9.60 11.93
N SER A 301 0.83 9.99 11.42
CA SER A 301 0.06 9.06 10.62
C SER A 301 0.95 8.58 9.47
N LEU A 302 0.74 7.36 8.99
CA LEU A 302 1.43 6.91 7.78
C LEU A 302 1.24 7.92 6.63
N GLU A 303 0.13 8.70 6.65
CA GLU A 303 -0.12 9.81 5.74
C GLU A 303 0.88 10.95 5.90
N ASP A 304 1.20 11.36 7.13
CA ASP A 304 2.20 12.41 7.40
C ASP A 304 3.61 11.95 6.99
N VAL A 305 3.91 10.68 7.25
CA VAL A 305 5.15 10.02 6.81
C VAL A 305 5.23 10.01 5.28
N PHE A 306 4.15 9.59 4.62
CA PHE A 306 4.05 9.56 3.17
C PHE A 306 4.19 10.96 2.57
N ILE A 307 3.49 11.97 3.13
CA ILE A 307 3.58 13.38 2.72
C ILE A 307 5.02 13.88 2.86
N ARG A 308 5.69 13.63 4.00
CA ARG A 308 7.09 14.05 4.20
C ARG A 308 8.04 13.38 3.21
N LEU A 309 7.97 12.04 3.04
CA LEU A 309 8.80 11.31 2.09
C LEU A 309 8.57 11.73 0.63
N THR A 310 7.37 12.25 0.33
CA THR A 310 7.03 12.72 -1.03
C THR A 310 7.27 14.22 -1.21
N ALA A 311 7.32 15.04 -0.14
CA ALA A 311 7.51 16.47 -0.18
C ALA A 311 9.00 16.90 -0.22
N ASP A 312 9.92 16.18 0.43
CA ASP A 312 11.30 16.60 0.69
C ASP A 312 12.22 16.79 -0.52
N LYS A 313 11.75 16.60 -1.76
CA LYS A 313 12.56 16.84 -2.97
C LYS A 313 12.16 18.02 -3.85
N LYS A 314 11.12 18.80 -3.48
CA LYS A 314 10.80 20.02 -4.23
C LYS A 314 11.70 21.20 -3.91
N THR A 315 12.47 21.14 -2.83
CA THR A 315 13.30 22.27 -2.34
C THR A 315 14.73 22.25 -2.87
N SER A 316 15.28 21.11 -3.27
CA SER A 316 16.68 21.02 -3.72
C SER A 316 16.91 21.39 -5.20
N GLU A 317 15.86 21.39 -6.04
CA GLU A 317 16.00 21.74 -7.46
C GLU A 317 15.80 23.23 -7.77
N ARG A 318 15.37 24.05 -6.82
CA ARG A 318 15.26 25.51 -7.00
C ARG A 318 16.53 26.29 -6.70
N GLY A 319 17.56 25.65 -6.15
CA GLY A 319 18.84 26.27 -5.75
C GLY A 319 19.89 26.39 -6.84
N THR A 320 19.77 25.71 -8.00
CA THR A 320 20.88 25.60 -8.98
C THR A 320 20.60 26.31 -10.31
N LYS A 321 19.60 27.20 -10.39
CA LYS A 321 19.36 28.05 -11.57
C LYS A 321 19.46 29.53 -11.23
N ARG A 322 20.54 29.94 -10.57
CA ARG A 322 21.01 31.35 -10.50
C ARG A 322 22.51 31.35 -10.29
N SER A 323 23.23 31.22 -11.34
CA SER A 323 24.53 31.85 -11.57
C SER A 323 24.88 31.71 -13.04
#